data_6d8935a8e89b1104bfe8dfd21bd3a23f
#
_entry.id   6d8935a8e89b1104bfe8dfd21bd3a23f
#
_cell.length_a   1.000
_cell.length_b   1.000
_cell.length_c   1.000
_cell.angle_alpha   90.00
_cell.angle_beta   90.00
_cell.angle_gamma   90.00
#
_symmetry.space_group_name_H-M   'P 1'
#
loop_
_entity.id
_entity.type
_entity.pdbx_description
1 polymer ?
#
loop_
_entity_poly.entity_id
_entity_poly.type
_entity_poly.pdbx_seq_one_letter_code
_entity_poly.pdbx_strand_id
1 'polypeptide(L)'
;AKESPETIAKFSAPFLHILMIVLTPVTFFFSQWKKLLSRIFKSSENHGITDEELMTIVEEATQEGDIDDQEGDLIQNAIGFMEMEAAEIFTPRVNVIGIPLDATKSEIAKTFSDTGFSRLPVYDDDIDHIVGIVYQKDFHNHIYHTNKPLSSIIRPALFVTENTKVGQLLKKM
;
A
#
# COMPACT_ATOMS: atom_id res chain seq x y z
N ALA A 1 -18.49 -51.38 -19.23
CA ALA A 1 -18.67 -51.97 -17.88
C ALA A 1 -18.92 -50.79 -16.92
N LYS A 2 -20.21 -50.55 -16.54
CA LYS A 2 -20.59 -49.61 -15.48
C LYS A 2 -20.44 -50.37 -14.17
N GLU A 3 -19.31 -50.28 -13.52
CA GLU A 3 -19.20 -50.68 -12.14
C GLU A 3 -20.03 -49.70 -11.31
N SER A 4 -21.03 -50.23 -10.65
CA SER A 4 -22.00 -49.50 -9.84
C SER A 4 -21.28 -48.93 -8.62
N PRO A 5 -21.14 -47.59 -8.48
CA PRO A 5 -20.45 -46.93 -7.34
C PRO A 5 -21.11 -47.25 -6.00
N GLU A 6 -22.38 -47.66 -6.03
CA GLU A 6 -23.14 -48.06 -4.84
C GLU A 6 -22.62 -49.29 -4.15
N THR A 7 -22.06 -50.27 -4.87
CA THR A 7 -21.56 -51.53 -4.30
C THR A 7 -20.24 -51.31 -3.57
N ILE A 8 -19.38 -50.46 -4.09
CA ILE A 8 -18.11 -50.05 -3.46
C ILE A 8 -18.42 -49.25 -2.20
N ALA A 9 -19.38 -48.31 -2.29
CA ALA A 9 -19.80 -47.51 -1.15
C ALA A 9 -20.38 -48.34 0.00
N LYS A 10 -21.20 -49.33 -0.30
CA LYS A 10 -21.77 -50.23 0.70
C LYS A 10 -20.73 -51.15 1.38
N PHE A 11 -19.67 -51.51 0.68
CA PHE A 11 -18.61 -52.35 1.25
C PHE A 11 -17.59 -51.51 2.05
N SER A 12 -17.33 -50.28 1.64
CA SER A 12 -16.41 -49.39 2.35
C SER A 12 -17.04 -48.64 3.53
N ALA A 13 -18.37 -48.48 3.55
CA ALA A 13 -19.07 -47.76 4.60
C ALA A 13 -18.83 -48.34 6.03
N PRO A 14 -18.92 -49.65 6.29
CA PRO A 14 -18.66 -50.20 7.63
C PRO A 14 -17.20 -50.01 8.04
N PHE A 15 -16.27 -50.13 7.11
CA PHE A 15 -14.84 -49.90 7.39
C PHE A 15 -14.55 -48.47 7.76
N LEU A 16 -15.10 -47.50 7.00
CA LEU A 16 -14.98 -46.08 7.30
C LEU A 16 -15.66 -45.72 8.63
N HIS A 17 -16.78 -46.38 8.97
CA HIS A 17 -17.47 -46.13 10.23
C HIS A 17 -16.64 -46.61 11.44
N ILE A 18 -16.02 -47.79 11.34
CA ILE A 18 -15.10 -48.28 12.36
C ILE A 18 -13.89 -47.36 12.49
N LEU A 19 -13.33 -46.91 11.37
CA LEU A 19 -12.20 -45.97 11.35
C LEU A 19 -12.56 -44.64 12.02
N MET A 20 -13.75 -44.10 11.75
CA MET A 20 -14.25 -42.90 12.41
C MET A 20 -14.38 -43.08 13.93
N ILE A 21 -14.95 -44.21 14.37
CA ILE A 21 -15.11 -44.51 15.81
C ILE A 21 -13.75 -44.57 16.51
N VAL A 22 -12.74 -45.15 15.88
CA VAL A 22 -11.38 -45.25 16.43
C VAL A 22 -10.67 -43.92 16.42
N LEU A 23 -10.86 -43.11 15.36
CA LEU A 23 -10.21 -41.79 15.21
C LEU A 23 -10.87 -40.66 16.05
N THR A 24 -12.17 -40.81 16.36
CA THR A 24 -12.92 -39.79 17.15
C THR A 24 -12.27 -39.51 18.51
N PRO A 25 -11.91 -40.49 19.35
CA PRO A 25 -11.26 -40.20 20.62
C PRO A 25 -9.87 -39.60 20.47
N VAL A 26 -9.16 -39.96 19.39
CA VAL A 26 -7.83 -39.38 19.09
C VAL A 26 -7.95 -37.91 18.73
N THR A 27 -8.87 -37.55 17.83
CA THR A 27 -9.11 -36.14 17.46
C THR A 27 -9.63 -35.33 18.64
N PHE A 28 -10.49 -35.95 19.51
CA PHE A 28 -10.93 -35.25 20.73
C PHE A 28 -9.77 -34.99 21.67
N PHE A 29 -8.87 -35.94 21.88
CA PHE A 29 -7.68 -35.74 22.72
C PHE A 29 -6.76 -34.65 22.17
N PHE A 30 -6.48 -34.65 20.86
CA PHE A 30 -5.68 -33.62 20.21
C PHE A 30 -6.34 -32.22 20.29
N SER A 31 -7.65 -32.15 20.16
CA SER A 31 -8.37 -30.87 20.25
C SER A 31 -8.33 -30.29 21.67
N GLN A 32 -8.39 -31.14 22.70
CA GLN A 32 -8.23 -30.73 24.10
C GLN A 32 -6.77 -30.27 24.38
N TRP A 33 -5.82 -31.03 23.83
CA TRP A 33 -4.39 -30.64 23.94
C TRP A 33 -4.10 -29.32 23.27
N LYS A 34 -4.64 -29.13 22.07
CA LYS A 34 -4.52 -27.81 21.36
C LYS A 34 -5.09 -26.66 22.19
N LYS A 35 -6.26 -26.85 22.84
CA LYS A 35 -6.85 -25.86 23.75
C LYS A 35 -6.00 -25.61 25.01
N LEU A 36 -5.31 -26.61 25.52
CA LEU A 36 -4.43 -26.46 26.67
C LEU A 36 -3.15 -25.72 26.27
N LEU A 37 -2.54 -26.07 25.12
CA LEU A 37 -1.38 -25.38 24.60
C LEU A 37 -1.71 -23.91 24.26
N SER A 38 -2.86 -23.63 23.64
CA SER A 38 -3.26 -22.25 23.33
C SER A 38 -3.54 -21.41 24.58
N ARG A 39 -3.80 -22.04 25.74
CA ARG A 39 -3.91 -21.35 27.03
C ARG A 39 -2.56 -21.03 27.65
N ILE A 40 -1.55 -21.88 27.44
CA ILE A 40 -0.18 -21.72 27.97
C ILE A 40 0.60 -20.79 27.04
N PHE A 41 0.52 -21.01 25.76
CA PHE A 41 0.97 -20.08 24.73
C PHE A 41 -0.18 -19.11 24.42
N LYS A 42 -0.35 -18.11 25.26
CA LYS A 42 -1.16 -16.93 24.97
C LYS A 42 -0.42 -16.12 23.92
N SER A 43 -0.23 -16.74 22.76
CA SER A 43 0.16 -16.07 21.54
C SER A 43 -1.01 -15.18 21.18
N SER A 44 -0.77 -13.91 21.11
CA SER A 44 -1.68 -12.88 20.65
C SER A 44 -2.10 -13.22 19.22
N GLU A 45 -3.05 -14.15 19.07
CA GLU A 45 -3.68 -14.45 17.78
C GLU A 45 -4.70 -13.34 17.44
N ASN A 46 -4.21 -12.11 17.35
CA ASN A 46 -4.69 -11.16 16.38
C ASN A 46 -3.84 -11.33 15.12
N HIS A 47 -3.89 -12.50 14.53
CA HIS A 47 -3.39 -12.68 13.19
C HIS A 47 -4.43 -12.06 12.24
N GLY A 48 -4.39 -10.73 12.11
CA GLY A 48 -4.81 -10.14 10.85
C GLY A 48 -3.96 -10.82 9.75
N ILE A 49 -4.58 -11.10 8.63
CA ILE A 49 -3.87 -11.61 7.45
C ILE A 49 -2.68 -10.68 7.21
N THR A 50 -1.47 -11.24 7.15
CA THR A 50 -0.26 -10.47 6.82
C THR A 50 -0.26 -10.12 5.34
N ASP A 51 0.48 -9.08 4.96
CA ASP A 51 0.58 -8.69 3.55
C ASP A 51 1.18 -9.81 2.69
N GLU A 52 2.11 -10.61 3.25
CA GLU A 52 2.66 -11.79 2.59
C GLU A 52 1.61 -12.89 2.38
N GLU A 53 0.76 -13.15 3.38
CA GLU A 53 -0.36 -14.10 3.25
C GLU A 53 -1.37 -13.59 2.22
N LEU A 54 -1.65 -12.29 2.19
CA LEU A 54 -2.54 -11.69 1.21
C LEU A 54 -1.98 -11.79 -0.21
N MET A 55 -0.69 -11.53 -0.40
CA MET A 55 -0.01 -11.72 -1.69
C MET A 55 -0.10 -13.17 -2.17
N THR A 56 0.10 -14.15 -1.27
CA THR A 56 -0.02 -15.57 -1.59
C THR A 56 -1.45 -15.94 -2.05
N ILE A 57 -2.47 -15.42 -1.36
CA ILE A 57 -3.88 -15.64 -1.74
C ILE A 57 -4.17 -15.07 -3.13
N VAL A 58 -3.67 -13.86 -3.42
CA VAL A 58 -3.84 -13.24 -4.74
C VAL A 58 -3.15 -14.05 -5.84
N GLU A 59 -1.94 -14.52 -5.57
CA GLU A 59 -1.19 -15.36 -6.50
C GLU A 59 -1.91 -16.69 -6.79
N GLU A 60 -2.43 -17.36 -5.77
CA GLU A 60 -3.23 -18.60 -5.92
C GLU A 60 -4.49 -18.34 -6.74
N ALA A 61 -5.25 -17.26 -6.45
CA ALA A 61 -6.45 -16.91 -7.19
C ALA A 61 -6.16 -16.59 -8.67
N THR A 62 -5.00 -15.98 -8.96
CA THR A 62 -4.56 -15.73 -10.34
C THR A 62 -4.20 -17.04 -11.04
N GLN A 63 -3.49 -17.96 -10.38
CA GLN A 63 -3.13 -19.26 -10.94
C GLN A 63 -4.35 -20.17 -11.19
N GLU A 64 -5.37 -20.07 -10.34
CA GLU A 64 -6.63 -20.82 -10.49
C GLU A 64 -7.55 -20.21 -11.56
N GLY A 65 -7.26 -18.97 -11.99
CA GLY A 65 -8.03 -18.24 -13.02
C GLY A 65 -9.28 -17.55 -12.48
N ASP A 66 -9.41 -17.39 -11.17
CA ASP A 66 -10.51 -16.66 -10.53
C ASP A 66 -10.38 -15.14 -10.73
N ILE A 67 -9.14 -14.65 -10.86
CA ILE A 67 -8.79 -13.28 -11.25
C ILE A 67 -7.82 -13.34 -12.43
N ASP A 68 -7.86 -12.34 -13.31
CA ASP A 68 -6.95 -12.29 -14.44
C ASP A 68 -5.54 -11.79 -14.02
N ASP A 69 -4.53 -12.02 -14.87
CA ASP A 69 -3.15 -11.66 -14.59
C ASP A 69 -2.98 -10.15 -14.32
N GLN A 70 -3.73 -9.29 -15.04
CA GLN A 70 -3.65 -7.83 -14.86
C GLN A 70 -4.27 -7.40 -13.53
N GLU A 71 -5.38 -8.03 -13.13
CA GLU A 71 -6.02 -7.77 -11.83
C GLU A 71 -5.11 -8.23 -10.69
N GLY A 72 -4.49 -9.40 -10.82
CA GLY A 72 -3.51 -9.92 -9.87
C GLY A 72 -2.33 -8.97 -9.67
N ASP A 73 -1.72 -8.51 -10.77
CA ASP A 73 -0.62 -7.55 -10.76
C ASP A 73 -1.02 -6.22 -10.09
N LEU A 74 -2.23 -5.72 -10.38
CA LEU A 74 -2.72 -4.48 -9.77
C LEU A 74 -2.86 -4.60 -8.25
N ILE A 75 -3.40 -5.72 -7.76
CA ILE A 75 -3.58 -5.95 -6.33
C ILE A 75 -2.21 -6.07 -5.64
N GLN A 76 -1.28 -6.85 -6.19
CA GLN A 76 0.07 -7.01 -5.65
C GLN A 76 0.82 -5.68 -5.62
N ASN A 77 0.77 -4.91 -6.71
CA ASN A 77 1.38 -3.58 -6.77
C ASN A 77 0.77 -2.60 -5.77
N ALA A 78 -0.55 -2.68 -5.54
CA ALA A 78 -1.22 -1.84 -4.54
C ALA A 78 -0.78 -2.18 -3.11
N ILE A 79 -0.65 -3.47 -2.77
CA ILE A 79 -0.15 -3.91 -1.47
C ILE A 79 1.29 -3.43 -1.29
N GLY A 80 2.18 -3.70 -2.25
CA GLY A 80 3.57 -3.28 -2.21
C GLY A 80 3.73 -1.75 -2.07
N PHE A 81 2.93 -0.98 -2.83
CA PHE A 81 2.94 0.48 -2.75
C PHE A 81 2.57 1.01 -1.35
N MET A 82 1.63 0.37 -0.67
CA MET A 82 1.21 0.81 0.68
C MET A 82 2.30 0.59 1.72
N GLU A 83 3.17 -0.40 1.52
CA GLU A 83 4.27 -0.75 2.40
C GLU A 83 5.58 0.01 2.11
N MET A 84 5.73 0.60 0.92
CA MET A 84 6.90 1.40 0.55
C MET A 84 7.13 2.55 1.54
N GLU A 85 8.39 2.90 1.75
CA GLU A 85 8.77 4.04 2.56
C GLU A 85 9.01 5.30 1.70
N ALA A 86 8.85 6.47 2.29
CA ALA A 86 9.11 7.74 1.60
C ALA A 86 10.54 7.79 1.03
N ALA A 87 11.49 7.16 1.73
CA ALA A 87 12.89 7.03 1.27
C ALA A 87 13.05 6.29 -0.06
N GLU A 88 12.09 5.45 -0.45
CA GLU A 88 12.18 4.67 -1.70
C GLU A 88 11.66 5.45 -2.92
N ILE A 89 10.84 6.49 -2.70
CA ILE A 89 10.17 7.23 -3.76
C ILE A 89 10.55 8.72 -3.83
N PHE A 90 11.39 9.22 -2.93
CA PHE A 90 11.72 10.63 -2.89
C PHE A 90 12.63 11.06 -4.06
N THR A 91 12.52 12.33 -4.45
CA THR A 91 13.47 12.96 -5.36
C THR A 91 14.68 13.45 -4.57
N PRO A 92 15.91 12.99 -4.88
CA PRO A 92 17.12 13.48 -4.23
C PRO A 92 17.25 14.99 -4.32
N ARG A 93 17.77 15.62 -3.26
CA ARG A 93 17.92 17.09 -3.17
C ARG A 93 18.54 17.73 -4.40
N VAL A 94 19.58 17.10 -4.95
CA VAL A 94 20.31 17.60 -6.13
C VAL A 94 19.44 17.67 -7.40
N ASN A 95 18.33 16.97 -7.42
CA ASN A 95 17.39 16.93 -8.55
C ASN A 95 16.10 17.72 -8.26
N VAL A 96 15.94 18.26 -7.06
CA VAL A 96 14.78 19.08 -6.72
C VAL A 96 14.89 20.44 -7.38
N ILE A 97 13.88 20.78 -8.17
CA ILE A 97 13.76 22.11 -8.77
C ILE A 97 12.77 22.90 -7.93
N GLY A 98 13.26 23.97 -7.30
CA GLY A 98 12.47 24.90 -6.51
C GLY A 98 12.61 26.31 -7.02
N ILE A 99 11.84 27.22 -6.44
CA ILE A 99 11.92 28.69 -6.71
C ILE A 99 12.22 29.43 -5.42
N PRO A 100 13.13 30.40 -5.43
CA PRO A 100 13.36 31.24 -4.28
C PRO A 100 12.13 32.13 -4.00
N LEU A 101 11.93 32.47 -2.74
CA LEU A 101 10.76 33.26 -2.30
C LEU A 101 10.72 34.65 -2.96
N ASP A 102 11.87 35.24 -3.27
CA ASP A 102 12.05 36.52 -3.90
C ASP A 102 12.11 36.49 -5.44
N ALA A 103 11.87 35.28 -6.05
CA ALA A 103 11.88 35.12 -7.50
C ALA A 103 10.87 36.06 -8.19
N THR A 104 11.29 36.61 -9.32
CA THR A 104 10.40 37.36 -10.17
C THR A 104 9.34 36.51 -10.85
N LYS A 105 8.21 37.09 -11.18
CA LYS A 105 7.14 36.39 -11.90
C LYS A 105 7.59 35.76 -13.22
N SER A 106 8.53 36.44 -13.92
CA SER A 106 9.10 35.94 -15.16
C SER A 106 9.93 34.68 -14.94
N GLU A 107 10.74 34.63 -13.89
CA GLU A 107 11.54 33.45 -13.52
C GLU A 107 10.66 32.31 -13.13
N ILE A 108 9.63 32.56 -12.32
CA ILE A 108 8.67 31.53 -11.90
C ILE A 108 7.93 30.95 -13.12
N ALA A 109 7.43 31.82 -14.01
CA ALA A 109 6.74 31.38 -15.22
C ALA A 109 7.67 30.56 -16.13
N LYS A 110 8.93 31.00 -16.26
CA LYS A 110 9.94 30.26 -17.02
C LYS A 110 10.23 28.90 -16.42
N THR A 111 10.40 28.82 -15.09
CA THR A 111 10.65 27.54 -14.41
C THR A 111 9.50 26.56 -14.63
N PHE A 112 8.25 27.00 -14.52
CA PHE A 112 7.09 26.16 -14.82
C PHE A 112 7.07 25.70 -16.29
N SER A 113 7.40 26.60 -17.22
CA SER A 113 7.42 26.31 -18.66
C SER A 113 8.52 25.30 -19.02
N ASP A 114 9.72 25.49 -18.47
CA ASP A 114 10.90 24.68 -18.80
C ASP A 114 10.83 23.27 -18.19
N THR A 115 10.23 23.15 -17.00
CA THR A 115 10.14 21.87 -16.28
C THR A 115 8.87 21.08 -16.58
N GLY A 116 7.79 21.74 -16.94
CA GLY A 116 6.46 21.13 -17.08
C GLY A 116 5.83 20.70 -15.77
N PHE A 117 6.42 21.04 -14.62
CA PHE A 117 5.89 20.66 -13.32
C PHE A 117 4.61 21.42 -12.96
N SER A 118 3.67 20.76 -12.33
CA SER A 118 2.44 21.38 -11.83
C SER A 118 2.60 22.04 -10.47
N ARG A 119 3.66 21.69 -9.73
CA ARG A 119 3.96 22.18 -8.37
C ARG A 119 5.45 22.40 -8.22
N LEU A 120 5.81 23.50 -7.60
CA LEU A 120 7.21 23.79 -7.27
C LEU A 120 7.32 24.14 -5.78
N PRO A 121 8.32 23.59 -5.08
CA PRO A 121 8.65 24.05 -3.73
C PRO A 121 9.19 25.47 -3.79
N VAL A 122 8.83 26.26 -2.79
CA VAL A 122 9.35 27.61 -2.57
C VAL A 122 10.27 27.56 -1.37
N TYR A 123 11.47 28.10 -1.50
CA TYR A 123 12.47 28.12 -0.45
C TYR A 123 12.92 29.55 -0.11
N ASP A 124 13.39 29.73 1.12
CA ASP A 124 13.97 30.98 1.59
C ASP A 124 15.48 30.77 1.78
N ASP A 125 16.31 31.56 1.10
CA ASP A 125 17.77 31.47 1.10
C ASP A 125 18.34 30.19 0.49
N ASP A 126 18.03 29.02 1.03
CA ASP A 126 18.51 27.71 0.58
C ASP A 126 17.34 26.71 0.39
N ILE A 127 17.53 25.75 -0.52
CA ILE A 127 16.59 24.65 -0.80
C ILE A 127 16.27 23.80 0.44
N ASP A 128 17.08 23.90 1.49
CA ASP A 128 16.81 23.24 2.78
C ASP A 128 15.76 23.98 3.62
N HIS A 129 15.46 25.23 3.29
CA HIS A 129 14.46 26.04 3.98
C HIS A 129 13.19 26.18 3.14
N ILE A 130 12.45 25.08 3.00
CA ILE A 130 11.19 25.09 2.26
C ILE A 130 10.11 25.83 3.06
N VAL A 131 9.59 26.92 2.50
CA VAL A 131 8.47 27.68 3.08
C VAL A 131 7.09 27.19 2.63
N GLY A 132 7.02 26.47 1.53
CA GLY A 132 5.78 25.90 1.03
C GLY A 132 5.84 25.47 -0.42
N ILE A 133 4.67 25.30 -1.01
CA ILE A 133 4.51 24.84 -2.40
C ILE A 133 3.62 25.81 -3.18
N VAL A 134 4.01 26.14 -4.40
CA VAL A 134 3.20 26.89 -5.35
C VAL A 134 2.71 25.99 -6.46
N TYR A 135 1.44 26.14 -6.78
CA TYR A 135 0.78 25.43 -7.88
C TYR A 135 0.80 26.30 -9.14
N GLN A 136 1.17 25.73 -10.28
CA GLN A 136 1.21 26.41 -11.57
C GLN A 136 -0.11 27.12 -11.91
N LYS A 137 -1.24 26.44 -11.67
CA LYS A 137 -2.57 27.00 -11.93
C LYS A 137 -2.87 28.23 -11.06
N ASP A 138 -2.53 28.17 -9.77
CA ASP A 138 -2.75 29.30 -8.85
C ASP A 138 -1.86 30.47 -9.20
N PHE A 139 -0.60 30.20 -9.58
CA PHE A 139 0.33 31.23 -10.04
C PHE A 139 -0.19 31.95 -11.29
N HIS A 140 -0.59 31.25 -12.32
CA HIS A 140 -1.08 31.89 -13.55
C HIS A 140 -2.39 32.66 -13.34
N ASN A 141 -3.33 32.10 -12.56
CA ASN A 141 -4.63 32.71 -12.34
C ASN A 141 -4.59 33.90 -11.39
N HIS A 142 -3.70 33.92 -10.39
CA HIS A 142 -3.77 34.88 -9.30
C HIS A 142 -2.56 35.81 -9.18
N ILE A 143 -1.40 35.45 -9.75
CA ILE A 143 -0.15 36.21 -9.58
C ILE A 143 0.36 36.78 -10.89
N TYR A 144 0.44 36.00 -11.94
CA TYR A 144 1.16 36.37 -13.16
C TYR A 144 0.68 37.68 -13.77
N HIS A 145 -0.63 37.91 -13.84
CA HIS A 145 -1.24 39.11 -14.38
C HIS A 145 -1.70 40.14 -13.32
N THR A 146 -1.36 39.95 -12.06
CA THR A 146 -1.81 40.83 -10.96
C THR A 146 -0.63 41.37 -10.17
N ASN A 147 -0.88 42.36 -9.30
CA ASN A 147 0.15 42.88 -8.39
C ASN A 147 0.19 42.20 -7.03
N LYS A 148 -0.44 41.01 -6.90
CA LYS A 148 -0.42 40.27 -5.66
C LYS A 148 0.94 39.64 -5.40
N PRO A 149 1.38 39.55 -4.14
CA PRO A 149 2.64 38.91 -3.79
C PRO A 149 2.51 37.37 -3.90
N LEU A 150 3.63 36.69 -4.21
CA LEU A 150 3.72 35.23 -4.30
C LEU A 150 3.24 34.54 -3.02
N SER A 151 3.55 35.14 -1.86
CA SER A 151 3.16 34.60 -0.54
C SER A 151 1.68 34.38 -0.38
N SER A 152 0.82 35.08 -1.16
CA SER A 152 -0.64 34.89 -1.08
C SER A 152 -1.16 33.55 -1.61
N ILE A 153 -0.34 32.81 -2.36
CA ILE A 153 -0.70 31.52 -2.97
C ILE A 153 0.20 30.36 -2.51
N ILE A 154 1.19 30.64 -1.66
CA ILE A 154 2.04 29.60 -1.10
C ILE A 154 1.19 28.74 -0.16
N ARG A 155 1.15 27.43 -0.42
CA ARG A 155 0.49 26.45 0.42
C ARG A 155 1.51 25.78 1.35
N PRO A 156 1.13 25.42 2.57
CA PRO A 156 2.05 24.72 3.47
C PRO A 156 2.50 23.38 2.88
N ALA A 157 3.79 23.08 3.04
CA ALA A 157 4.35 21.78 2.70
C ALA A 157 4.06 20.78 3.81
N LEU A 158 3.79 19.52 3.46
CA LEU A 158 3.72 18.41 4.41
C LEU A 158 5.12 17.83 4.58
N PHE A 159 5.67 17.93 5.79
CA PHE A 159 6.95 17.32 6.13
C PHE A 159 6.72 15.95 6.76
N VAL A 160 7.53 14.99 6.35
CA VAL A 160 7.49 13.61 6.84
C VAL A 160 8.90 13.08 7.00
N THR A 161 9.04 12.01 7.77
CA THR A 161 10.33 11.31 7.89
C THR A 161 10.49 10.30 6.75
N GLU A 162 11.73 9.93 6.47
CA GLU A 162 12.09 8.96 5.43
C GLU A 162 11.41 7.59 5.60
N ASN A 163 11.18 7.16 6.85
CA ASN A 163 10.53 5.88 7.17
C ASN A 163 9.00 5.96 7.16
N THR A 164 8.40 7.07 6.73
CA THR A 164 6.95 7.20 6.65
C THR A 164 6.42 6.35 5.52
N LYS A 165 5.47 5.44 5.81
CA LYS A 165 4.84 4.60 4.79
C LYS A 165 4.05 5.42 3.78
N VAL A 166 4.21 5.11 2.48
CA VAL A 166 3.54 5.81 1.38
C VAL A 166 2.03 5.74 1.50
N GLY A 167 1.49 4.60 1.96
CA GLY A 167 0.06 4.46 2.22
C GLY A 167 -0.47 5.45 3.28
N GLN A 168 0.35 5.84 4.27
CA GLN A 168 -0.02 6.87 5.24
C GLN A 168 0.07 8.28 4.64
N LEU A 169 1.04 8.51 3.75
CA LEU A 169 1.17 9.77 3.03
C LEU A 169 -0.04 10.03 2.13
N LEU A 170 -0.45 9.03 1.37
CA LEU A 170 -1.60 9.11 0.47
C LEU A 170 -2.90 9.50 1.21
N LYS A 171 -3.09 9.03 2.45
CA LYS A 171 -4.25 9.41 3.28
C LYS A 171 -4.20 10.85 3.80
N LYS A 172 -3.02 11.46 3.85
CA LYS A 172 -2.82 12.84 4.34
C LYS A 172 -2.84 13.88 3.20
N MET A 173 -2.67 13.42 1.97
CA MET A 173 -2.71 14.27 0.77
C MET A 173 -4.12 14.45 0.23
#